data_04a9828805baac4f8b791876d2080c45
#
_entry.id   04a9828805baac4f8b791876d2080c45
#
_cell.length_a   1.000
_cell.length_b   1.000
_cell.length_c   1.000
_cell.angle_alpha   90.00
_cell.angle_beta   90.00
_cell.angle_gamma   90.00
#
_symmetry.space_group_name_H-M   'P 1'
#
loop_
_entity.id
_entity.type
_entity.pdbx_description
1 polymer ?
#
loop_
_entity_poly.entity_id
_entity_poly.type
_entity_poly.pdbx_seq_one_letter_code
_entity_poly.pdbx_strand_id
1 'polypeptide(L)'
;IEKLDYIKALGFTAVWITPIVENASGYDYHGYHAHDFSKVDRRYESEDVKFQDLIDAAHAKDMKIILDIVLNHTGNFGEANLCKLFNRNWDADQSSIDECMIPITQKDGGKLPDNYLSLPGGQQHDARLTHMKNTQGKNNDTHNYWHHVANEWNWDDYSRWYGQIAGDCVDLNTENPAVSNYLVKCYGEFIKMGVDGFRIDTGGHISRLTFNKAFIPQFEALAEQYKAKRNGGDFFMYAEVCARERNVVYRNHENCSPFYYTWK
;
A
#
# COMPACT_ATOMS: atom_id res chain seq x y z
N ILE A 1 17.51 10.98 6.91
CA ILE A 1 17.53 12.40 7.31
C ILE A 1 18.88 13.02 7.02
N GLU A 2 19.98 12.44 7.52
CA GLU A 2 21.36 12.97 7.38
C GLU A 2 21.80 13.26 5.93
N LYS A 3 21.22 12.60 4.94
CA LYS A 3 21.58 12.77 3.53
C LYS A 3 20.72 13.79 2.78
N LEU A 4 19.75 14.42 3.43
CA LEU A 4 18.86 15.38 2.75
C LEU A 4 19.60 16.58 2.18
N ASP A 5 20.61 17.10 2.87
CA ASP A 5 21.44 18.21 2.35
C ASP A 5 22.22 17.81 1.12
N TYR A 6 22.77 16.60 1.11
CA TYR A 6 23.46 16.04 -0.06
C TYR A 6 22.51 15.88 -1.25
N ILE A 7 21.31 15.32 -1.02
CA ILE A 7 20.30 15.13 -2.06
C ILE A 7 19.86 16.48 -2.64
N LYS A 8 19.62 17.47 -1.76
CA LYS A 8 19.28 18.84 -2.17
C LYS A 8 20.39 19.50 -2.97
N ALA A 9 21.66 19.36 -2.56
CA ALA A 9 22.82 19.91 -3.26
C ALA A 9 23.00 19.34 -4.67
N LEU A 10 22.47 18.12 -4.93
CA LEU A 10 22.41 17.52 -6.28
C LEU A 10 21.28 18.12 -7.14
N GLY A 11 20.45 19.01 -6.61
CA GLY A 11 19.37 19.67 -7.33
C GLY A 11 18.01 18.96 -7.23
N PHE A 12 17.88 17.91 -6.41
CA PHE A 12 16.60 17.25 -6.21
C PHE A 12 15.69 18.06 -5.27
N THR A 13 14.42 18.13 -5.61
CA THR A 13 13.40 18.85 -4.85
C THR A 13 12.42 17.92 -4.12
N ALA A 14 12.47 16.63 -4.42
CA ALA A 14 11.64 15.62 -3.78
C ALA A 14 12.41 14.32 -3.60
N VAL A 15 11.99 13.55 -2.59
CA VAL A 15 12.42 12.16 -2.38
C VAL A 15 11.19 11.27 -2.51
N TRP A 16 11.25 10.32 -3.43
CA TRP A 16 10.27 9.24 -3.52
C TRP A 16 10.80 8.05 -2.71
N ILE A 17 9.93 7.51 -1.86
CA ILE A 17 10.24 6.42 -0.93
C ILE A 17 9.37 5.22 -1.29
N THR A 18 9.97 4.03 -1.40
CA THR A 18 9.26 2.75 -1.56
C THR A 18 8.25 2.54 -0.42
N PRO A 19 7.27 1.61 -0.56
CA PRO A 19 6.25 1.44 0.47
C PRO A 19 6.85 1.15 1.84
N ILE A 20 6.37 1.87 2.85
CA ILE A 20 6.90 1.80 4.23
C ILE A 20 5.95 1.10 5.20
N VAL A 21 4.78 0.66 4.74
CA VAL A 21 3.83 -0.08 5.58
C VAL A 21 4.39 -1.45 5.97
N GLU A 22 3.90 -2.03 7.06
CA GLU A 22 4.49 -3.22 7.64
C GLU A 22 4.38 -4.43 6.70
N ASN A 23 5.52 -5.04 6.41
CA ASN A 23 5.67 -6.27 5.63
C ASN A 23 6.08 -7.43 6.54
N ALA A 24 5.69 -8.63 6.15
CA ALA A 24 5.75 -9.79 7.02
C ALA A 24 7.13 -10.45 7.15
N SER A 25 8.07 -10.15 6.25
CA SER A 25 9.36 -10.83 6.22
C SER A 25 10.51 -9.94 5.76
N GLY A 26 11.73 -10.37 6.07
CA GLY A 26 12.93 -9.72 5.55
C GLY A 26 13.13 -9.90 4.05
N TYR A 27 12.48 -10.88 3.43
CA TYR A 27 12.42 -11.03 1.97
C TYR A 27 11.67 -9.87 1.32
N ASP A 28 10.67 -9.32 2.01
CA ASP A 28 9.81 -8.24 1.54
C ASP A 28 10.43 -6.85 1.79
N TYR A 29 11.76 -6.75 1.70
CA TYR A 29 12.51 -5.51 1.95
C TYR A 29 12.08 -4.33 1.06
N HIS A 30 11.48 -4.63 -0.08
CA HIS A 30 11.00 -3.65 -1.05
C HIS A 30 9.67 -2.97 -0.63
N GLY A 31 8.92 -3.53 0.33
CA GLY A 31 7.70 -2.95 0.88
C GLY A 31 6.39 -3.28 0.14
N TYR A 32 6.42 -4.04 -0.96
CA TYR A 32 5.22 -4.31 -1.77
C TYR A 32 4.39 -5.52 -1.31
N HIS A 33 4.72 -6.17 -0.21
CA HIS A 33 3.97 -7.30 0.35
C HIS A 33 3.39 -6.96 1.72
N ALA A 34 2.60 -5.90 1.78
CA ALA A 34 2.01 -5.44 3.03
C ALA A 34 1.14 -6.50 3.69
N HIS A 35 1.25 -6.59 5.01
CA HIS A 35 0.31 -7.35 5.85
C HIS A 35 -0.41 -6.47 6.87
N ASP A 36 0.10 -5.26 7.13
CA ASP A 36 -0.54 -4.27 7.97
C ASP A 36 -0.32 -2.88 7.37
N PHE A 37 -1.35 -2.31 6.78
CA PHE A 37 -1.31 -0.98 6.15
C PHE A 37 -1.38 0.16 7.18
N SER A 38 -1.73 -0.14 8.43
CA SER A 38 -1.92 0.88 9.47
C SER A 38 -0.63 1.28 10.19
N LYS A 39 0.47 0.59 9.93
CA LYS A 39 1.74 0.77 10.63
C LYS A 39 2.90 1.00 9.68
N VAL A 40 3.82 1.86 10.09
CA VAL A 40 5.15 1.92 9.47
C VAL A 40 5.93 0.67 9.88
N ASP A 41 6.56 0.03 8.89
CA ASP A 41 7.41 -1.13 9.14
C ASP A 41 8.57 -0.74 10.05
N ARG A 42 8.75 -1.52 11.12
CA ARG A 42 9.80 -1.31 12.11
C ARG A 42 11.22 -1.19 11.55
N ARG A 43 11.45 -1.62 10.32
CA ARG A 43 12.75 -1.52 9.65
C ARG A 43 13.07 -0.10 9.16
N TYR A 44 12.05 0.76 9.03
CA TYR A 44 12.19 2.15 8.59
C TYR A 44 12.29 3.16 9.74
N GLU A 45 12.01 2.72 10.95
CA GLU A 45 12.05 3.57 12.14
C GLU A 45 13.03 3.03 13.18
N SER A 46 13.62 3.93 13.95
CA SER A 46 14.36 3.61 15.17
C SER A 46 13.55 4.00 16.41
N GLU A 47 14.12 3.77 17.60
CA GLU A 47 13.51 4.22 18.85
C GLU A 47 13.33 5.74 18.86
N ASP A 48 14.35 6.47 18.41
CA ASP A 48 14.45 7.93 18.51
C ASP A 48 14.03 8.66 17.24
N VAL A 49 13.88 8.00 16.09
CA VAL A 49 13.60 8.65 14.80
C VAL A 49 12.45 7.95 14.09
N LYS A 50 11.40 8.73 13.81
CA LYS A 50 10.17 8.28 13.19
C LYS A 50 10.01 8.83 11.79
N PHE A 51 9.04 8.31 11.06
CA PHE A 51 8.75 8.78 9.69
C PHE A 51 8.34 10.27 9.68
N GLN A 52 7.66 10.75 10.72
CA GLN A 52 7.34 12.16 10.88
C GLN A 52 8.60 13.04 10.89
N ASP A 53 9.67 12.61 11.57
CA ASP A 53 10.92 13.36 11.64
C ASP A 53 11.58 13.52 10.26
N LEU A 54 11.41 12.52 9.38
CA LEU A 54 11.89 12.64 7.99
C LEU A 54 11.08 13.69 7.21
N ILE A 55 9.75 13.68 7.34
CA ILE A 55 8.88 14.66 6.68
C ILE A 55 9.26 16.08 7.14
N ASP A 56 9.35 16.30 8.46
CA ASP A 56 9.66 17.59 9.03
C ASP A 56 11.06 18.09 8.61
N ALA A 57 12.05 17.18 8.61
CA ALA A 57 13.40 17.51 8.17
C ALA A 57 13.47 17.84 6.67
N ALA A 58 12.69 17.17 5.83
CA ALA A 58 12.60 17.46 4.40
C ALA A 58 11.93 18.82 4.16
N HIS A 59 10.79 19.07 4.82
CA HIS A 59 10.08 20.35 4.72
C HIS A 59 10.90 21.55 5.21
N ALA A 60 11.68 21.38 6.28
CA ALA A 60 12.62 22.41 6.74
C ALA A 60 13.69 22.78 5.70
N LYS A 61 13.90 21.92 4.71
CA LYS A 61 14.84 22.12 3.61
C LYS A 61 14.13 22.44 2.28
N ASP A 62 12.83 22.72 2.31
CA ASP A 62 12.01 22.92 1.11
C ASP A 62 12.14 21.73 0.11
N MET A 63 12.11 20.53 0.66
CA MET A 63 12.07 19.27 -0.09
C MET A 63 10.73 18.58 0.16
N LYS A 64 10.28 17.81 -0.80
CA LYS A 64 9.02 17.08 -0.77
C LYS A 64 9.24 15.59 -0.50
N ILE A 65 8.26 14.96 0.16
CA ILE A 65 8.22 13.50 0.36
C ILE A 65 7.07 12.92 -0.46
N ILE A 66 7.41 12.07 -1.41
CA ILE A 66 6.44 11.27 -2.18
C ILE A 66 6.49 9.84 -1.65
N LEU A 67 5.37 9.36 -1.15
CA LEU A 67 5.27 8.00 -0.64
C LEU A 67 4.71 7.06 -1.71
N ASP A 68 5.38 5.93 -1.89
CA ASP A 68 4.84 4.83 -2.67
C ASP A 68 3.76 4.10 -1.87
N ILE A 69 2.61 3.90 -2.46
CA ILE A 69 1.50 3.19 -1.82
C ILE A 69 0.99 2.06 -2.70
N VAL A 70 0.55 0.98 -2.06
CA VAL A 70 -0.01 -0.19 -2.72
C VAL A 70 -1.48 -0.33 -2.34
N LEU A 71 -2.37 -0.12 -3.31
CA LEU A 71 -3.81 -0.25 -3.11
C LEU A 71 -4.37 -1.56 -3.66
N ASN A 72 -3.61 -2.19 -4.57
CA ASN A 72 -4.08 -3.33 -5.36
C ASN A 72 -4.07 -4.66 -4.59
N HIS A 73 -3.09 -4.90 -3.75
CA HIS A 73 -2.85 -6.23 -3.19
C HIS A 73 -2.26 -6.20 -1.77
N THR A 74 -2.33 -7.35 -1.12
CA THR A 74 -1.61 -7.65 0.11
C THR A 74 -0.54 -8.70 -0.14
N GLY A 75 0.40 -8.86 0.77
CA GLY A 75 1.15 -10.10 0.89
C GLY A 75 0.27 -11.23 1.43
N ASN A 76 0.78 -12.47 1.42
CA ASN A 76 0.01 -13.67 1.80
C ASN A 76 -0.37 -13.74 3.29
N PHE A 77 0.06 -12.79 4.09
CA PHE A 77 -0.20 -12.78 5.53
C PHE A 77 -1.37 -11.93 5.97
N GLY A 78 -1.99 -11.18 5.04
CA GLY A 78 -3.00 -10.15 5.39
C GLY A 78 -4.36 -10.70 5.75
N GLU A 79 -4.75 -11.80 5.13
CA GLU A 79 -6.14 -12.25 5.05
C GLU A 79 -6.81 -12.47 6.40
N ALA A 80 -6.24 -13.29 7.27
CA ALA A 80 -6.88 -13.66 8.52
C ALA A 80 -7.14 -12.46 9.45
N ASN A 81 -6.25 -11.46 9.42
CA ASN A 81 -6.41 -10.25 10.22
C ASN A 81 -7.29 -9.22 9.53
N LEU A 82 -7.05 -8.99 8.23
CA LEU A 82 -7.75 -7.95 7.48
C LEU A 82 -9.24 -8.27 7.36
N CYS A 83 -9.65 -9.54 7.26
CA CYS A 83 -11.06 -9.91 7.32
C CYS A 83 -11.75 -9.39 8.59
N LYS A 84 -11.09 -9.42 9.73
CA LYS A 84 -11.63 -8.87 10.97
C LYS A 84 -11.74 -7.35 10.93
N LEU A 85 -10.73 -6.68 10.36
CA LEU A 85 -10.73 -5.24 10.20
C LEU A 85 -11.81 -4.78 9.23
N PHE A 86 -11.97 -5.45 8.09
CA PHE A 86 -12.97 -5.10 7.09
C PHE A 86 -14.41 -5.24 7.59
N ASN A 87 -14.65 -6.10 8.58
CA ASN A 87 -15.97 -6.27 9.20
C ASN A 87 -16.29 -5.20 10.25
N ARG A 88 -15.37 -4.30 10.57
CA ARG A 88 -15.58 -3.26 11.57
C ARG A 88 -16.07 -1.95 10.94
N ASN A 89 -16.63 -1.09 11.80
CA ASN A 89 -16.88 0.30 11.44
C ASN A 89 -15.53 1.05 11.34
N TRP A 90 -15.27 1.65 10.19
CA TRP A 90 -14.01 2.33 9.89
C TRP A 90 -13.83 3.69 10.58
N ASP A 91 -14.82 4.16 11.30
CA ASP A 91 -14.68 5.28 12.24
C ASP A 91 -13.95 4.87 13.53
N ALA A 92 -13.62 3.58 13.67
CA ALA A 92 -12.85 3.07 14.78
C ALA A 92 -11.46 3.75 14.86
N ASP A 93 -11.04 4.04 16.07
CA ASP A 93 -9.71 4.56 16.37
C ASP A 93 -8.59 3.51 16.14
N GLN A 94 -7.34 3.93 16.22
CA GLN A 94 -6.18 3.04 16.01
C GLN A 94 -6.14 1.89 17.02
N SER A 95 -6.58 2.11 18.28
CA SER A 95 -6.58 1.06 19.30
C SER A 95 -7.50 -0.11 18.90
N SER A 96 -8.65 0.20 18.32
CA SER A 96 -9.58 -0.82 17.79
C SER A 96 -9.03 -1.60 16.62
N ILE A 97 -8.15 -0.99 15.82
CA ILE A 97 -7.41 -1.67 14.76
C ILE A 97 -6.37 -2.60 15.40
N ASP A 98 -5.59 -2.10 16.33
CA ASP A 98 -4.52 -2.86 17.00
C ASP A 98 -5.03 -4.11 17.72
N GLU A 99 -6.21 -4.04 18.34
CA GLU A 99 -6.86 -5.20 18.96
C GLU A 99 -7.16 -6.34 17.98
N CYS A 100 -7.28 -6.06 16.69
CA CYS A 100 -7.52 -7.06 15.66
C CYS A 100 -6.23 -7.67 15.11
N MET A 101 -5.09 -7.03 15.36
CA MET A 101 -3.81 -7.50 14.85
C MET A 101 -3.24 -8.56 15.78
N ILE A 102 -2.91 -9.70 15.22
CA ILE A 102 -2.27 -10.81 15.93
C ILE A 102 -0.82 -10.94 15.46
N PRO A 103 0.08 -11.45 16.30
CA PRO A 103 1.45 -11.73 15.89
C PRO A 103 1.48 -12.58 14.62
N ILE A 104 2.46 -12.33 13.75
CA ILE A 104 2.58 -13.03 12.47
C ILE A 104 2.68 -14.55 12.65
N THR A 105 3.33 -15.02 13.71
CA THR A 105 3.46 -16.45 14.04
C THR A 105 2.14 -17.10 14.43
N GLN A 106 1.13 -16.33 14.80
CA GLN A 106 -0.21 -16.80 15.17
C GLN A 106 -1.23 -16.67 14.03
N LYS A 107 -0.85 -16.07 12.92
CA LYS A 107 -1.73 -15.97 11.76
C LYS A 107 -2.00 -17.36 11.18
N ASP A 108 -3.18 -17.53 10.61
CA ASP A 108 -3.63 -18.81 10.03
C ASP A 108 -3.49 -20.02 10.96
N GLY A 109 -3.78 -19.80 12.24
CA GLY A 109 -3.74 -20.86 13.25
C GLY A 109 -2.33 -21.26 13.67
N GLY A 110 -1.37 -20.35 13.57
CA GLY A 110 0.01 -20.60 14.04
C GLY A 110 0.81 -21.53 13.14
N LYS A 111 0.60 -21.47 11.85
CA LYS A 111 1.27 -22.35 10.88
C LYS A 111 2.74 -22.03 10.63
N LEU A 112 3.15 -20.80 10.91
CA LEU A 112 4.55 -20.42 10.78
C LEU A 112 5.36 -20.91 12.00
N PRO A 113 6.65 -21.25 11.84
CA PRO A 113 7.49 -21.66 12.94
C PRO A 113 7.67 -20.53 13.97
N ASP A 114 7.77 -20.86 15.25
CA ASP A 114 7.90 -19.89 16.35
C ASP A 114 9.09 -18.94 16.18
N ASN A 115 10.17 -19.43 15.58
CA ASN A 115 11.35 -18.63 15.27
C ASN A 115 11.31 -17.91 13.93
N TYR A 116 10.13 -17.83 13.28
CA TYR A 116 9.97 -17.28 11.93
C TYR A 116 10.64 -15.91 11.77
N LEU A 117 10.42 -14.99 12.70
CA LEU A 117 10.96 -13.62 12.61
C LEU A 117 12.50 -13.55 12.72
N SER A 118 13.14 -14.60 13.23
CA SER A 118 14.60 -14.69 13.32
C SER A 118 15.25 -15.45 12.16
N LEU A 119 14.44 -16.04 11.28
CA LEU A 119 14.96 -16.75 10.11
C LEU A 119 15.54 -15.76 9.08
N PRO A 120 16.56 -16.18 8.31
CA PRO A 120 16.99 -15.45 7.12
C PRO A 120 15.81 -15.20 6.16
N GLY A 121 15.82 -14.04 5.47
CA GLY A 121 14.70 -13.61 4.61
C GLY A 121 14.23 -14.66 3.61
N GLY A 122 15.15 -15.37 2.93
CA GLY A 122 14.80 -16.46 2.01
C GLY A 122 14.06 -17.62 2.71
N GLN A 123 14.47 -18.00 3.92
CA GLN A 123 13.80 -19.04 4.68
C GLN A 123 12.44 -18.58 5.21
N GLN A 124 12.28 -17.30 5.53
CA GLN A 124 10.97 -16.73 5.85
C GLN A 124 10.03 -16.82 4.64
N HIS A 125 10.54 -16.48 3.45
CA HIS A 125 9.78 -16.60 2.20
C HIS A 125 9.33 -18.06 1.95
N ASP A 126 10.23 -19.02 2.05
CA ASP A 126 9.93 -20.44 1.84
C ASP A 126 8.91 -20.97 2.86
N ALA A 127 9.06 -20.58 4.12
CA ALA A 127 8.10 -20.94 5.17
C ALA A 127 6.71 -20.36 4.88
N ARG A 128 6.64 -19.11 4.44
CA ARG A 128 5.40 -18.46 4.03
C ARG A 128 4.72 -19.20 2.88
N LEU A 129 5.43 -19.44 1.80
CA LEU A 129 4.88 -20.14 0.64
C LEU A 129 4.42 -21.56 0.98
N THR A 130 5.12 -22.23 1.90
CA THR A 130 4.77 -23.59 2.31
C THR A 130 3.52 -23.63 3.19
N HIS A 131 3.43 -22.73 4.17
CA HIS A 131 2.42 -22.83 5.22
C HIS A 131 1.20 -21.93 5.01
N MET A 132 1.30 -20.90 4.17
CA MET A 132 0.27 -19.88 4.01
C MET A 132 -0.41 -19.87 2.63
N LYS A 133 0.07 -20.65 1.68
CA LYS A 133 -0.43 -20.65 0.29
C LYS A 133 -1.91 -20.98 0.11
N ASN A 134 -2.52 -21.63 1.09
CA ASN A 134 -3.92 -22.05 1.04
C ASN A 134 -4.88 -21.10 1.78
N THR A 135 -4.37 -20.00 2.33
CA THR A 135 -5.18 -19.05 3.12
C THR A 135 -6.04 -18.15 2.25
N GLN A 136 -5.72 -18.09 0.96
CA GLN A 136 -6.42 -17.31 -0.08
C GLN A 136 -7.68 -18.00 -0.61
N GLY A 137 -8.13 -19.07 0.02
CA GLY A 137 -9.28 -19.82 -0.45
C GLY A 137 -10.57 -19.02 -0.39
N LYS A 138 -11.30 -18.96 -1.51
CA LYS A 138 -12.61 -18.30 -1.64
C LYS A 138 -13.58 -18.68 -0.51
N ASN A 139 -13.49 -19.87 0.02
CA ASN A 139 -14.37 -20.37 1.07
C ASN A 139 -14.11 -19.71 2.45
N ASN A 140 -12.95 -19.09 2.65
CA ASN A 140 -12.59 -18.41 3.89
C ASN A 140 -12.94 -16.91 3.86
N ASP A 141 -13.07 -16.34 2.67
CA ASP A 141 -13.47 -14.96 2.45
C ASP A 141 -14.95 -14.88 2.07
N THR A 142 -15.80 -14.94 3.08
CA THR A 142 -17.27 -14.93 2.89
C THR A 142 -17.84 -13.56 2.49
N HIS A 143 -17.01 -12.51 2.54
CA HIS A 143 -17.41 -11.12 2.25
C HIS A 143 -16.79 -10.60 0.94
N ASN A 144 -16.02 -11.43 0.22
CA ASN A 144 -15.34 -11.07 -1.01
C ASN A 144 -14.41 -9.84 -0.85
N TYR A 145 -13.53 -9.88 0.12
CA TYR A 145 -12.50 -8.86 0.33
C TYR A 145 -11.32 -9.00 -0.65
N TRP A 146 -11.15 -10.18 -1.23
CA TRP A 146 -10.24 -10.47 -2.33
C TRP A 146 -10.99 -11.00 -3.52
N HIS A 147 -10.44 -10.84 -4.73
CA HIS A 147 -11.08 -11.34 -5.95
C HIS A 147 -10.94 -12.85 -6.12
N HIS A 148 -9.92 -13.47 -5.55
CA HIS A 148 -9.64 -14.92 -5.63
C HIS A 148 -9.48 -15.44 -7.07
N VAL A 149 -8.98 -14.62 -7.97
CA VAL A 149 -8.66 -14.98 -9.34
C VAL A 149 -7.17 -15.27 -9.44
N ALA A 150 -6.82 -16.30 -10.21
CA ALA A 150 -5.43 -16.69 -10.44
C ALA A 150 -4.62 -15.56 -11.10
N ASN A 151 -3.29 -15.73 -11.17
CA ASN A 151 -2.40 -14.75 -11.78
C ASN A 151 -2.85 -14.39 -13.19
N GLU A 152 -2.92 -13.09 -13.43
CA GLU A 152 -3.27 -12.52 -14.73
C GLU A 152 -1.99 -12.08 -15.46
N TRP A 153 -1.77 -12.67 -16.62
CA TRP A 153 -0.58 -12.40 -17.44
C TRP A 153 -0.87 -11.51 -18.65
N ASN A 154 -2.15 -11.31 -18.99
CA ASN A 154 -2.55 -10.40 -20.04
C ASN A 154 -2.89 -9.04 -19.45
N TRP A 155 -1.88 -8.26 -19.16
CA TRP A 155 -2.05 -6.94 -18.54
C TRP A 155 -2.69 -5.89 -19.46
N ASP A 156 -2.96 -6.25 -20.70
CA ASP A 156 -3.65 -5.40 -21.65
C ASP A 156 -5.18 -5.66 -21.71
N ASP A 157 -5.64 -6.68 -20.97
CA ASP A 157 -7.05 -7.00 -20.80
C ASP A 157 -7.64 -6.44 -19.50
N TYR A 158 -8.96 -6.27 -19.45
CA TYR A 158 -9.67 -5.83 -18.25
C TYR A 158 -9.63 -6.85 -17.12
N SER A 159 -9.38 -8.11 -17.41
CA SER A 159 -9.21 -9.19 -16.41
C SER A 159 -8.11 -8.90 -15.40
N ARG A 160 -7.13 -8.06 -15.75
CA ARG A 160 -6.09 -7.60 -14.83
C ARG A 160 -6.63 -6.86 -13.59
N TRP A 161 -7.88 -6.35 -13.64
CA TRP A 161 -8.49 -5.70 -12.48
C TRP A 161 -8.93 -6.68 -11.39
N TYR A 162 -8.91 -7.97 -11.68
CA TYR A 162 -9.41 -9.02 -10.80
C TYR A 162 -8.39 -10.14 -10.58
N GLY A 163 -7.36 -10.20 -11.38
CA GLY A 163 -6.36 -11.25 -11.32
C GLY A 163 -5.10 -10.82 -10.57
N GLN A 164 -4.51 -11.74 -9.85
CA GLN A 164 -3.27 -11.50 -9.12
C GLN A 164 -2.15 -11.09 -10.09
N ILE A 165 -1.38 -10.08 -9.71
CA ILE A 165 -0.18 -9.67 -10.47
C ILE A 165 0.97 -10.66 -10.30
N ALA A 166 1.05 -11.32 -9.13
CA ALA A 166 2.03 -12.36 -8.81
C ALA A 166 1.47 -13.31 -7.74
N GLY A 167 2.08 -14.46 -7.57
CA GLY A 167 1.59 -15.48 -6.64
C GLY A 167 1.66 -15.14 -5.16
N ASP A 168 2.40 -14.11 -4.80
CA ASP A 168 2.53 -13.57 -3.44
C ASP A 168 1.95 -12.15 -3.29
N CYS A 169 1.23 -11.67 -4.31
CA CYS A 169 0.50 -10.41 -4.31
C CYS A 169 -1.00 -10.70 -4.40
N VAL A 170 -1.64 -10.93 -3.26
CA VAL A 170 -3.06 -11.32 -3.20
C VAL A 170 -3.94 -10.14 -3.56
N ASP A 171 -4.69 -10.26 -4.65
CA ASP A 171 -5.45 -9.17 -5.25
C ASP A 171 -6.66 -8.78 -4.41
N LEU A 172 -6.71 -7.53 -3.96
CA LEU A 172 -7.77 -6.97 -3.14
C LEU A 172 -8.99 -6.60 -3.99
N ASN A 173 -10.17 -6.96 -3.53
CA ASN A 173 -11.42 -6.46 -4.10
C ASN A 173 -11.64 -4.98 -3.68
N THR A 174 -11.01 -4.08 -4.40
CA THR A 174 -11.09 -2.63 -4.12
C THR A 174 -12.45 -2.01 -4.46
N GLU A 175 -13.30 -2.72 -5.19
CA GLU A 175 -14.70 -2.38 -5.43
C GLU A 175 -15.55 -2.57 -4.17
N ASN A 176 -15.11 -3.39 -3.22
CA ASN A 176 -15.74 -3.55 -1.93
C ASN A 176 -15.46 -2.31 -1.04
N PRO A 177 -16.50 -1.57 -0.61
CA PRO A 177 -16.30 -0.35 0.20
C PRO A 177 -15.57 -0.59 1.52
N ALA A 178 -15.70 -1.78 2.12
CA ALA A 178 -14.96 -2.11 3.34
C ALA A 178 -13.45 -2.10 3.09
N VAL A 179 -13.00 -2.62 1.94
CA VAL A 179 -11.59 -2.65 1.55
C VAL A 179 -11.09 -1.25 1.22
N SER A 180 -11.78 -0.54 0.33
CA SER A 180 -11.35 0.79 -0.09
C SER A 180 -11.34 1.80 1.06
N ASN A 181 -12.34 1.78 1.94
CA ASN A 181 -12.38 2.65 3.12
C ASN A 181 -11.24 2.35 4.11
N TYR A 182 -10.91 1.07 4.31
CA TYR A 182 -9.77 0.70 5.14
C TYR A 182 -8.46 1.27 4.59
N LEU A 183 -8.21 1.09 3.29
CA LEU A 183 -7.01 1.61 2.64
C LEU A 183 -6.94 3.14 2.69
N VAL A 184 -8.07 3.82 2.46
CA VAL A 184 -8.14 5.29 2.59
C VAL A 184 -7.83 5.72 4.01
N LYS A 185 -8.34 5.03 5.03
CA LYS A 185 -8.03 5.34 6.42
C LYS A 185 -6.54 5.19 6.70
N CYS A 186 -5.95 4.06 6.35
CA CYS A 186 -4.54 3.78 6.62
C CYS A 186 -3.61 4.78 5.90
N TYR A 187 -3.75 4.93 4.60
CA TYR A 187 -2.91 5.86 3.83
C TYR A 187 -3.25 7.33 4.10
N GLY A 188 -4.48 7.61 4.52
CA GLY A 188 -4.87 8.95 4.96
C GLY A 188 -4.07 9.48 6.15
N GLU A 189 -3.57 8.60 7.03
CA GLU A 189 -2.70 9.02 8.14
C GLU A 189 -1.39 9.63 7.63
N PHE A 190 -0.81 9.12 6.54
CA PHE A 190 0.39 9.72 5.94
C PHE A 190 0.11 11.11 5.34
N ILE A 191 -1.10 11.33 4.81
CA ILE A 191 -1.51 12.68 4.37
C ILE A 191 -1.59 13.63 5.57
N LYS A 192 -2.15 13.18 6.69
CA LYS A 192 -2.23 13.94 7.94
C LYS A 192 -0.85 14.28 8.53
N MET A 193 0.11 13.37 8.35
CA MET A 193 1.51 13.61 8.72
C MET A 193 2.19 14.69 7.88
N GLY A 194 1.73 14.92 6.64
CA GLY A 194 2.26 15.93 5.74
C GLY A 194 3.01 15.39 4.52
N VAL A 195 2.85 14.13 4.16
CA VAL A 195 3.37 13.60 2.89
C VAL A 195 2.86 14.44 1.73
N ASP A 196 3.72 14.78 0.78
CA ASP A 196 3.42 15.73 -0.30
C ASP A 196 2.72 15.07 -1.50
N GLY A 197 2.77 13.75 -1.59
CA GLY A 197 2.08 13.05 -2.66
C GLY A 197 2.21 11.54 -2.56
N PHE A 198 1.44 10.85 -3.41
CA PHE A 198 1.50 9.40 -3.57
C PHE A 198 1.94 9.01 -4.98
N ARG A 199 2.89 8.12 -5.06
CA ARG A 199 3.06 7.23 -6.22
C ARG A 199 2.25 5.97 -5.92
N ILE A 200 1.32 5.62 -6.80
CA ILE A 200 0.42 4.49 -6.59
C ILE A 200 0.88 3.33 -7.46
N ASP A 201 1.37 2.29 -6.78
CA ASP A 201 1.82 1.06 -7.39
C ASP A 201 0.68 0.32 -8.10
N THR A 202 1.00 -0.38 -9.19
CA THR A 202 0.06 -1.23 -9.92
C THR A 202 -1.29 -0.56 -10.24
N GLY A 203 -1.29 0.75 -10.51
CA GLY A 203 -2.51 1.50 -10.77
C GLY A 203 -3.32 1.01 -11.97
N GLY A 204 -2.67 0.31 -12.91
CA GLY A 204 -3.35 -0.35 -14.04
C GLY A 204 -4.21 -1.56 -13.65
N HIS A 205 -4.02 -2.10 -12.45
CA HIS A 205 -4.71 -3.30 -11.95
C HIS A 205 -5.92 -2.99 -11.07
N ILE A 206 -6.25 -1.72 -10.88
CA ILE A 206 -7.47 -1.26 -10.21
C ILE A 206 -8.36 -0.56 -11.23
N SER A 207 -9.66 -0.76 -11.13
CA SER A 207 -10.59 -0.11 -12.05
C SER A 207 -10.54 1.41 -11.90
N ARG A 208 -10.62 2.10 -13.03
CA ARG A 208 -10.65 3.58 -13.03
C ARG A 208 -11.85 4.11 -12.26
N LEU A 209 -12.96 3.37 -12.29
CA LEU A 209 -14.17 3.75 -11.55
C LEU A 209 -13.92 3.74 -10.04
N THR A 210 -13.19 2.74 -9.53
CA THR A 210 -12.81 2.65 -8.12
C THR A 210 -11.92 3.83 -7.72
N PHE A 211 -10.91 4.18 -8.52
CA PHE A 211 -10.10 5.37 -8.25
C PHE A 211 -10.96 6.62 -8.12
N ASN A 212 -11.83 6.87 -9.08
CA ASN A 212 -12.62 8.09 -9.10
C ASN A 212 -13.71 8.18 -8.03
N LYS A 213 -14.22 7.06 -7.55
CA LYS A 213 -15.28 7.04 -6.56
C LYS A 213 -14.78 6.84 -5.13
N ALA A 214 -13.75 6.02 -4.96
CA ALA A 214 -13.30 5.61 -3.65
C ALA A 214 -12.02 6.32 -3.19
N PHE A 215 -10.96 6.33 -4.00
CA PHE A 215 -9.65 6.76 -3.53
C PHE A 215 -9.39 8.25 -3.74
N ILE A 216 -9.45 8.72 -4.99
CA ILE A 216 -9.04 10.09 -5.33
C ILE A 216 -9.81 11.15 -4.54
N PRO A 217 -11.17 11.14 -4.50
CA PRO A 217 -11.91 12.18 -3.80
C PRO A 217 -11.61 12.24 -2.30
N GLN A 218 -11.40 11.09 -1.68
CA GLN A 218 -11.13 11.03 -0.25
C GLN A 218 -9.70 11.47 0.07
N PHE A 219 -8.71 11.07 -0.72
CA PHE A 219 -7.33 11.55 -0.56
C PHE A 219 -7.22 13.05 -0.83
N GLU A 220 -7.88 13.58 -1.85
CA GLU A 220 -7.92 15.02 -2.13
C GLU A 220 -8.57 15.81 -1.00
N ALA A 221 -9.68 15.33 -0.45
CA ALA A 221 -10.35 15.96 0.69
C ALA A 221 -9.47 15.99 1.94
N LEU A 222 -8.81 14.87 2.27
CA LEU A 222 -7.83 14.84 3.36
C LEU A 222 -6.65 15.75 3.09
N ALA A 223 -6.14 15.75 1.87
CA ALA A 223 -5.01 16.58 1.50
C ALA A 223 -5.34 18.09 1.63
N GLU A 224 -6.52 18.51 1.22
CA GLU A 224 -6.95 19.92 1.41
C GLU A 224 -7.13 20.24 2.89
N GLN A 225 -7.77 19.36 3.66
CA GLN A 225 -7.96 19.55 5.10
C GLN A 225 -6.64 19.72 5.85
N TYR A 226 -5.60 18.99 5.47
CA TYR A 226 -4.29 18.99 6.12
C TYR A 226 -3.20 19.74 5.32
N LYS A 227 -3.60 20.64 4.44
CA LYS A 227 -2.69 21.38 3.55
C LYS A 227 -1.60 22.15 4.30
N ALA A 228 -1.90 22.64 5.49
CA ALA A 228 -0.93 23.32 6.35
C ALA A 228 0.28 22.45 6.73
N LYS A 229 0.09 21.12 6.81
CA LYS A 229 1.18 20.17 7.08
C LYS A 229 2.21 20.08 5.94
N ARG A 230 1.87 20.55 4.75
CA ARG A 230 2.72 20.64 3.55
C ARG A 230 3.13 22.10 3.25
N ASN A 231 3.15 22.97 4.24
CA ASN A 231 3.45 24.41 4.06
C ASN A 231 2.54 25.07 3.01
N GLY A 232 1.27 24.63 2.91
CA GLY A 232 0.30 25.12 1.94
C GLY A 232 0.48 24.56 0.52
N GLY A 233 1.41 23.62 0.31
CA GLY A 233 1.64 22.99 -0.99
C GLY A 233 0.51 22.05 -1.42
N ASP A 234 0.36 21.89 -2.72
CA ASP A 234 -0.59 20.95 -3.30
C ASP A 234 -0.15 19.49 -3.07
N PHE A 235 -1.14 18.61 -3.01
CA PHE A 235 -0.92 17.17 -2.92
C PHE A 235 -0.89 16.55 -4.32
N PHE A 236 0.10 15.75 -4.63
CA PHE A 236 0.27 15.17 -5.95
C PHE A 236 0.06 13.65 -5.93
N MET A 237 -0.74 13.13 -6.85
CA MET A 237 -0.94 11.69 -7.04
C MET A 237 -0.65 11.29 -8.48
N TYR A 238 0.07 10.20 -8.65
CA TYR A 238 0.27 9.56 -9.94
C TYR A 238 0.33 8.04 -9.80
N ALA A 239 -0.07 7.34 -10.85
CA ALA A 239 -0.05 5.88 -10.89
C ALA A 239 1.10 5.34 -11.73
N GLU A 240 1.64 4.22 -11.30
CA GLU A 240 2.37 3.34 -12.20
C GLU A 240 1.36 2.57 -13.06
N VAL A 241 1.50 2.70 -14.38
CA VAL A 241 0.71 1.95 -15.35
C VAL A 241 1.64 1.30 -16.35
N CYS A 242 1.86 0.00 -16.23
CA CYS A 242 2.66 -0.79 -17.15
C CYS A 242 1.80 -1.19 -18.36
N ALA A 243 1.55 -0.24 -19.25
CA ALA A 243 0.82 -0.47 -20.49
C ALA A 243 1.79 -0.79 -21.62
N ARG A 244 1.62 -1.95 -22.26
CA ARG A 244 2.51 -2.43 -23.32
C ARG A 244 1.91 -2.25 -24.71
N GLU A 245 0.60 -2.30 -24.82
CA GLU A 245 -0.11 -2.35 -26.07
C GLU A 245 -0.86 -1.06 -26.42
N ARG A 246 -1.07 -0.83 -27.71
CA ARG A 246 -1.71 0.39 -28.21
C ARG A 246 -3.17 0.50 -27.82
N ASN A 247 -3.82 -0.60 -27.53
CA ASN A 247 -5.27 -0.67 -27.27
C ASN A 247 -5.62 -0.66 -25.78
N VAL A 248 -4.65 -0.59 -24.89
CA VAL A 248 -4.95 -0.53 -23.45
C VAL A 248 -5.62 0.78 -23.08
N VAL A 249 -6.44 0.72 -22.06
CA VAL A 249 -7.21 1.86 -21.54
C VAL A 249 -6.30 3.03 -21.16
N TYR A 250 -5.07 2.76 -20.76
CA TYR A 250 -4.08 3.73 -20.29
C TYR A 250 -2.98 4.06 -21.31
N ARG A 251 -3.17 3.72 -22.58
CA ARG A 251 -2.11 3.82 -23.60
C ARG A 251 -1.45 5.21 -23.72
N ASN A 252 -2.20 6.27 -23.41
CA ASN A 252 -1.70 7.64 -23.47
C ASN A 252 -1.05 8.09 -22.15
N HIS A 253 -0.95 7.19 -21.19
CA HIS A 253 -0.45 7.42 -19.84
C HIS A 253 0.56 6.32 -19.52
N GLU A 254 1.62 6.25 -20.31
CA GLU A 254 2.68 5.26 -20.14
C GLU A 254 3.15 5.24 -18.69
N ASN A 255 3.76 4.28 -18.22
CA ASN A 255 4.31 3.97 -16.90
C ASN A 255 3.84 4.82 -15.69
N CYS A 256 3.77 6.14 -15.81
CA CYS A 256 3.31 7.04 -14.74
C CYS A 256 2.41 8.12 -15.31
N SER A 257 1.22 8.28 -14.73
CA SER A 257 0.23 9.26 -15.21
C SER A 257 -0.53 9.87 -14.04
N PRO A 258 -0.72 11.20 -14.03
CA PRO A 258 -1.63 11.83 -13.08
C PRO A 258 -3.06 11.34 -13.32
N PHE A 259 -3.75 10.91 -12.27
CA PHE A 259 -5.09 10.32 -12.36
C PHE A 259 -6.13 11.27 -12.95
N TYR A 260 -6.04 12.56 -12.67
CA TYR A 260 -7.01 13.54 -13.14
C TYR A 260 -7.02 13.71 -14.68
N TYR A 261 -5.94 13.38 -15.37
CA TYR A 261 -5.91 13.39 -16.83
C TYR A 261 -6.65 12.22 -17.46
N THR A 262 -6.85 11.17 -16.73
CA THR A 262 -7.52 9.96 -17.21
C THR A 262 -9.03 10.17 -17.39
N TRP A 263 -9.59 11.26 -16.87
CA TRP A 263 -11.03 11.41 -16.67
C TRP A 263 -11.67 12.69 -17.20
N LYS A 264 -10.88 13.63 -17.66
CA LYS A 264 -11.42 14.84 -18.28
C LYS A 264 -11.70 14.67 -19.76
#